data_0dadd2bc79472b1cfc293f91fabcf367
#
_entry.id   0dadd2bc79472b1cfc293f91fabcf367
#
_cell.length_a   1.000
_cell.length_b   1.000
_cell.length_c   1.000
_cell.angle_alpha   90.00
_cell.angle_beta   90.00
_cell.angle_gamma   90.00
#
_symmetry.space_group_name_H-M   'P 1'
#
loop_
_entity.id
_entity.type
_entity.pdbx_description
1 polymer ?
#
loop_
_entity_poly.entity_id
_entity_poly.type
_entity_poly.pdbx_seq_one_letter_code
_entity_poly.pdbx_strand_id
1 'polypeptide(L)'
;MKNIFLSIVPILSILAIADEYQIKEGYAVSGKISSVKTSSKYASVEKCTSFATKREGIVAFTFDSKKDKCTIYKTIRSIKEDASSTSGMVEESK
;
A
#
# COMPACT_ATOMS: atom_id res chain seq x y z
N MET A 1 24.59 19.79 18.73
CA MET A 1 24.38 19.41 18.41
C MET A 1 24.09 18.98 17.99
N LYS A 2 23.94 18.95 17.93
CA LYS A 2 23.50 18.44 17.40
C LYS A 2 23.29 17.56 16.93
N ASN A 3 23.27 17.30 17.01
CA ASN A 3 22.92 16.36 16.53
C ASN A 3 22.74 15.47 16.36
N ILE A 4 22.61 15.42 16.48
CA ILE A 4 22.32 14.48 16.27
C ILE A 4 21.87 13.80 16.11
N PHE A 5 21.56 13.64 16.11
CA PHE A 5 20.92 12.78 15.78
C PHE A 5 20.64 12.16 15.28
N LEU A 6 20.65 12.37 15.43
CA LEU A 6 20.23 11.66 14.79
C LEU A 6 20.23 10.89 14.51
N SER A 7 20.36 10.95 14.63
CA SER A 7 20.20 10.00 14.22
C SER A 7 19.93 9.24 14.25
N ILE A 8 19.65 9.19 14.53
CA ILE A 8 19.24 8.30 14.45
C ILE A 8 18.78 7.73 14.07
N VAL A 9 18.70 7.80 14.16
CA VAL A 9 18.08 7.11 13.63
C VAL A 9 17.98 6.43 13.15
N PRO A 10 18.07 6.25 13.14
CA PRO A 10 17.84 5.43 12.61
C PRO A 10 17.63 4.71 12.47
N ILE A 11 17.42 4.34 12.47
CA ILE A 11 17.20 3.53 12.22
C ILE A 11 16.69 2.98 12.02
N LEU A 12 16.35 2.91 12.14
CA LEU A 12 15.79 2.28 11.82
C LEU A 12 15.52 1.82 11.14
N SER A 13 15.48 1.97 11.03
CA SER A 13 15.13 1.59 10.25
C SER A 13 15.04 0.82 9.70
N ILE A 14 15.06 0.33 9.58
CA ILE A 14 14.98 -0.38 9.06
C ILE A 14 14.28 -0.98 8.73
N LEU A 15 13.90 -1.03 8.86
CA LEU A 15 13.23 -1.52 8.57
C LEU A 15 12.47 -1.60 7.84
N ALA A 16 12.38 -1.54 7.75
CA ALA A 16 11.49 -1.47 7.18
C ALA A 16 11.34 -1.38 6.08
N ILE A 17 11.30 -1.45 5.69
CA ILE A 17 11.42 -1.43 4.87
C ILE A 17 10.81 -1.73 3.86
N ALA A 18 10.69 -2.36 3.50
CA ALA A 18 10.19 -2.77 2.52
C ALA A 18 8.89 -2.54 2.29
N ASP A 19 8.19 -2.44 3.06
CA ASP A 19 6.95 -2.38 2.87
C ASP A 19 6.55 -1.07 2.85
N GLU A 20 7.14 -0.29 2.19
CA GLU A 20 6.76 0.91 2.17
C GLU A 20 5.83 1.24 1.17
N TYR A 21 4.53 1.13 1.34
CA TYR A 21 3.51 1.63 0.46
C TYR A 21 3.18 3.06 0.88
N GLN A 22 3.09 3.93 -0.10
CA GLN A 22 2.65 5.30 0.14
C GLN A 22 1.15 5.25 0.13
N ILE A 23 0.52 5.62 1.22
CA ILE A 23 -0.93 5.50 1.36
C ILE A 23 -1.64 6.77 0.90
N LYS A 24 -2.66 6.61 0.07
CA LYS A 24 -3.47 7.72 -0.38
C LYS A 24 -4.92 7.43 -0.10
N GLU A 25 -5.49 8.11 0.86
CA GLU A 25 -6.89 7.94 1.18
C GLU A 25 -7.72 8.65 0.16
N GLY A 26 -8.83 8.08 -0.21
CA GLY A 26 -9.73 8.69 -1.15
C GLY A 26 -9.34 8.49 -2.61
N TYR A 27 -8.50 7.51 -2.88
CA TYR A 27 -8.07 7.24 -4.24
C TYR A 27 -8.08 5.74 -4.52
N ALA A 28 -8.32 5.40 -5.77
CA ALA A 28 -8.30 4.03 -6.23
C ALA A 28 -7.29 3.89 -7.36
N VAL A 29 -6.60 2.77 -7.39
CA VAL A 29 -5.62 2.49 -8.42
C VAL A 29 -6.29 1.73 -9.56
N SER A 30 -5.83 2.00 -10.77
CA SER A 30 -6.24 1.26 -11.92
C SER A 30 -5.00 0.67 -12.53
N GLY A 31 -5.01 -0.58 -12.90
CA GLY A 31 -3.85 -1.23 -13.48
C GLY A 31 -4.09 -2.70 -13.61
N LYS A 32 -3.00 -3.45 -13.78
CA LYS A 32 -3.13 -4.87 -13.97
C LYS A 32 -3.34 -5.54 -12.63
N ILE A 33 -4.45 -6.20 -12.46
CA ILE A 33 -4.83 -6.81 -11.20
C ILE A 33 -4.15 -8.16 -11.03
N SER A 34 -3.62 -8.39 -9.85
CA SER A 34 -3.06 -9.68 -9.52
C SER A 34 -4.12 -10.54 -8.82
N SER A 35 -4.84 -9.95 -7.88
CA SER A 35 -5.82 -10.69 -7.11
C SER A 35 -6.84 -9.78 -6.49
N VAL A 36 -8.02 -10.29 -6.24
CA VAL A 36 -9.07 -9.54 -5.55
C VAL A 36 -9.57 -10.40 -4.41
N LYS A 37 -9.64 -9.85 -3.21
CA LYS A 37 -10.09 -10.59 -2.04
C LYS A 37 -11.23 -9.84 -1.37
N THR A 38 -12.27 -10.57 -1.00
CA THR A 38 -13.42 -9.95 -0.39
C THR A 38 -13.79 -10.55 0.96
N SER A 39 -13.03 -11.47 1.48
CA SER A 39 -13.38 -12.07 2.76
C SER A 39 -12.95 -11.18 3.92
N SER A 40 -13.47 -11.43 5.10
CA SER A 40 -13.17 -10.61 6.24
C SER A 40 -11.71 -10.61 6.63
N LYS A 41 -10.96 -11.61 6.19
CA LYS A 41 -9.55 -11.65 6.42
C LYS A 41 -8.83 -10.49 5.79
N TYR A 42 -9.42 -9.85 4.80
CA TYR A 42 -8.77 -8.76 4.08
C TYR A 42 -9.56 -7.46 4.18
N ALA A 43 -10.47 -7.37 5.13
CA ALA A 43 -11.41 -6.28 5.16
C ALA A 43 -10.97 -5.07 5.99
N SER A 44 -9.81 -4.58 5.71
CA SER A 44 -9.36 -3.29 6.27
C SER A 44 -8.14 -2.87 5.50
N VAL A 45 -7.78 -1.61 5.60
CA VAL A 45 -6.58 -1.12 4.93
C VAL A 45 -5.37 -1.88 5.43
N GLU A 46 -5.28 -2.11 6.74
CA GLU A 46 -4.15 -2.81 7.29
C GLU A 46 -4.06 -4.23 6.80
N LYS A 47 -5.17 -4.92 6.73
CA LYS A 47 -5.17 -6.30 6.28
C LYS A 47 -4.85 -6.38 4.79
N CYS A 48 -5.37 -5.42 4.02
CA CYS A 48 -5.10 -5.38 2.60
C CYS A 48 -3.62 -5.06 2.34
N THR A 49 -3.05 -4.13 3.10
CA THR A 49 -1.65 -3.80 2.98
C THR A 49 -0.77 -5.01 3.31
N SER A 50 -1.12 -5.70 4.36
CA SER A 50 -0.36 -6.86 4.77
C SER A 50 -0.39 -7.94 3.69
N PHE A 51 -1.54 -8.15 3.09
CA PHE A 51 -1.67 -9.11 2.01
C PHE A 51 -0.79 -8.71 0.83
N ALA A 52 -0.84 -7.44 0.45
CA ALA A 52 -0.04 -6.95 -0.68
C ALA A 52 1.46 -7.11 -0.41
N THR A 53 1.85 -6.81 0.81
CA THR A 53 3.26 -6.87 1.18
C THR A 53 3.82 -8.29 1.09
N LYS A 54 2.99 -9.28 1.33
CA LYS A 54 3.45 -10.65 1.30
C LYS A 54 3.54 -11.25 -0.08
N ARG A 55 3.04 -10.57 -1.09
CA ARG A 55 3.05 -11.13 -2.43
C ARG A 55 4.12 -10.46 -3.25
N GLU A 56 4.91 -11.23 -3.95
CA GLU A 56 5.95 -10.67 -4.76
C GLU A 56 5.42 -10.05 -5.98
N GLY A 57 6.02 -9.00 -6.45
CA GLY A 57 5.64 -8.35 -7.69
C GLY A 57 4.44 -7.43 -7.60
N ILE A 58 3.99 -7.15 -6.39
CA ILE A 58 2.85 -6.27 -6.22
C ILE A 58 3.33 -4.86 -6.00
N VAL A 59 2.83 -3.93 -6.79
CA VAL A 59 3.25 -2.54 -6.71
C VAL A 59 2.20 -1.63 -6.10
N ALA A 60 0.98 -2.11 -5.93
CA ALA A 60 -0.07 -1.27 -5.39
C ALA A 60 -1.23 -2.10 -4.89
N PHE A 61 -2.06 -1.50 -4.05
CA PHE A 61 -3.31 -2.11 -3.66
C PHE A 61 -4.38 -1.04 -3.51
N THR A 62 -5.63 -1.44 -3.55
CA THR A 62 -6.75 -0.56 -3.26
C THR A 62 -7.71 -1.32 -2.35
N PHE A 63 -8.07 -0.70 -1.24
CA PHE A 63 -9.09 -1.26 -0.38
C PHE A 63 -10.35 -0.41 -0.52
N ASP A 64 -11.45 -1.05 -0.92
CA ASP A 64 -12.72 -0.37 -1.12
C ASP A 64 -13.57 -0.65 0.10
N SER A 65 -13.75 0.31 0.97
CA SER A 65 -14.45 0.10 2.22
C SER A 65 -15.95 -0.12 2.04
N LYS A 66 -16.50 0.31 0.92
CA LYS A 66 -17.88 0.12 0.68
C LYS A 66 -18.17 -1.33 0.36
N LYS A 67 -17.27 -2.00 -0.30
CA LYS A 67 -17.45 -3.38 -0.68
C LYS A 67 -16.54 -4.33 0.10
N ASP A 68 -15.74 -3.83 1.02
CA ASP A 68 -14.77 -4.61 1.77
C ASP A 68 -13.92 -5.43 0.80
N LYS A 69 -13.44 -4.77 -0.22
CA LYS A 69 -12.71 -5.44 -1.28
C LYS A 69 -11.25 -5.00 -1.32
N CYS A 70 -10.34 -5.95 -1.28
CA CYS A 70 -8.91 -5.67 -1.37
C CYS A 70 -8.43 -6.14 -2.73
N THR A 71 -7.92 -5.22 -3.53
CA THR A 71 -7.40 -5.53 -4.86
C THR A 71 -5.92 -5.22 -4.87
N ILE A 72 -5.12 -6.15 -5.36
CA ILE A 72 -3.68 -5.90 -5.46
C ILE A 72 -3.29 -5.92 -6.94
N TYR A 73 -2.30 -5.10 -7.24
CA TYR A 73 -1.95 -4.82 -8.64
C TYR A 73 -0.50 -5.09 -8.96
N LYS A 74 -0.25 -5.56 -10.15
CA LYS A 74 1.10 -5.78 -10.64
C LYS A 74 1.65 -4.56 -11.34
N THR A 75 0.80 -3.73 -11.89
CA THR A 75 1.23 -2.48 -12.51
C THR A 75 0.22 -1.42 -12.20
N ILE A 76 0.62 -0.16 -12.29
CA ILE A 76 -0.26 0.96 -12.08
C ILE A 76 -0.43 1.68 -13.40
N ARG A 77 -1.67 1.88 -13.81
CA ARG A 77 -1.93 2.63 -15.01
C ARG A 77 -2.35 4.06 -14.66
N SER A 78 -3.17 4.21 -13.67
CA SER A 78 -3.60 5.52 -13.26
C SER A 78 -4.20 5.45 -11.87
N ILE A 79 -4.45 6.61 -11.29
CA ILE A 79 -5.06 6.74 -9.98
C ILE A 79 -6.21 7.67 -10.13
N LYS A 80 -7.37 7.37 -9.54
CA LYS A 80 -8.45 8.32 -9.60
C LYS A 80 -9.12 8.46 -8.27
N GLU A 81 -9.80 9.55 -8.08
CA GLU A 81 -10.46 9.84 -6.83
C GLU A 81 -11.61 8.88 -6.58
N ASP A 82 -11.73 8.40 -5.37
CA ASP A 82 -12.80 7.50 -5.02
C ASP A 82 -12.92 7.55 -3.50
N ALA A 83 -13.92 8.23 -3.01
CA ALA A 83 -14.06 8.50 -1.58
C ALA A 83 -14.11 7.24 -0.73
N SER A 84 -14.53 6.12 -1.27
CA SER A 84 -14.62 4.88 -0.50
C SER A 84 -13.36 4.05 -0.52
N SER A 85 -12.34 4.50 -1.23
CA SER A 85 -11.14 3.70 -1.42
C SER A 85 -9.93 4.31 -0.76
N THR A 86 -9.03 3.46 -0.33
CA THR A 86 -7.71 3.86 0.15
C THR A 86 -6.72 2.99 -0.59
N SER A 87 -5.72 3.60 -1.16
CA SER A 87 -4.75 2.87 -1.95
C SER A 87 -3.35 3.05 -1.42
N GLY A 88 -2.51 2.09 -1.69
CA GLY A 88 -1.09 2.20 -1.38
C GLY A 88 -0.30 1.86 -2.61
N MET A 89 0.80 2.56 -2.83
CA MET A 89 1.65 2.33 -3.96
C MET A 89 3.09 2.31 -3.52
N VAL A 90 3.86 1.43 -4.11
CA VAL A 90 5.26 1.37 -3.82
C VAL A 90 5.91 2.54 -4.49
N GLU A 91 6.80 3.24 -3.76
CA GLU A 91 7.45 4.32 -4.37
C GLU A 91 8.51 3.84 -5.25
N GLU A 92 8.57 4.28 -6.49
CA GLU A 92 9.53 3.86 -7.37
C GLU A 92 10.69 4.64 -7.22
N SER A 93 11.72 4.14 -6.93
CA SER A 93 12.84 4.91 -6.79
C SER A 93 13.59 4.95 -7.96
N LYS A 94 13.89 5.35 -8.53
CA LYS A 94 14.52 5.30 -9.62
C LYS A 94 15.24 6.01 -9.81
#